data_5aa27ba2a76f039581aab8cee7d0f5a8
#
_entry.id   5aa27ba2a76f039581aab8cee7d0f5a8
#
_cell.length_a   1.000
_cell.length_b   1.000
_cell.length_c   1.000
_cell.angle_alpha   90.00
_cell.angle_beta   90.00
_cell.angle_gamma   90.00
#
_symmetry.space_group_name_H-M   'P 1'
#
loop_
_entity.id
_entity.type
_entity.pdbx_description
1 polymer ?
#
loop_
_entity_poly.entity_id
_entity_poly.type
_entity_poly.pdbx_seq_one_letter_code
_entity_poly.pdbx_strand_id
1 'polypeptide(L)'
;MPRAAVRLVLLWLAGTDLRLTLLAVPPVLPLIHRDLSLDEKGVAALSGLPVLLFGVVAVPGSVLIARLGARRALIVALWLIGLSSALRGLGPSVPMLFAMTLLMGAGIAICQPTMPALVRQWFPQSPGRATGFWSNGLLVGELLSASFTLPLVLPLLGSWEASFLVWSLPVLVTAVLVALATPHERTDVGYAPASGIPNFRTRRLWQLGLLQASASLVYFGGNTFIPDYLHATNQPELVGPALATLNTAQVPASIVIGLVPLRILARPWVSIAVAGAIGASLLAVLVLPGVPTVAAAGVFGFCAAYILVLTFILPTSLAAPSDVARMSAGAFAISYSTAFLVTLLAGAAWDATHVASAAFLPVLLAMVLVLGLAPRLVGSAVGQGLRAVQPEQQRYQDAYAVQKQPAVGREGQAGDGHDDRQEQRHKKELQAERRQAGGQGHDGDRHARGRTASR
;
A
#
# COMPACT_ATOMS: atom_id res chain seq x y z
N MET A 1 8.95 -5.05 -21.88
CA MET A 1 8.99 -3.82 -21.06
C MET A 1 7.71 -2.98 -21.07
N PRO A 2 7.03 -2.70 -22.19
CA PRO A 2 5.82 -1.83 -22.14
C PRO A 2 4.69 -2.36 -21.24
N ARG A 3 4.46 -3.67 -21.20
CA ARG A 3 3.40 -4.27 -20.37
C ARG A 3 3.63 -4.12 -18.85
N ALA A 4 4.88 -4.16 -18.38
CA ALA A 4 5.20 -3.98 -16.97
C ALA A 4 4.97 -2.53 -16.52
N ALA A 5 5.37 -1.55 -17.34
CA ALA A 5 5.13 -0.13 -17.08
C ALA A 5 3.62 0.18 -17.00
N VAL A 6 2.82 -0.34 -17.94
CA VAL A 6 1.35 -0.17 -17.92
C VAL A 6 0.77 -0.73 -16.62
N ARG A 7 1.14 -1.95 -16.22
CA ARG A 7 0.66 -2.55 -14.95
C ARG A 7 1.05 -1.72 -13.73
N LEU A 8 2.26 -1.15 -13.73
CA LEU A 8 2.72 -0.30 -12.64
C LEU A 8 1.90 0.99 -12.55
N VAL A 9 1.65 1.65 -13.69
CA VAL A 9 0.79 2.84 -13.76
C VAL A 9 -0.64 2.52 -13.30
N LEU A 10 -1.21 1.39 -13.73
CA LEU A 10 -2.54 0.97 -13.29
C LEU A 10 -2.61 0.70 -11.77
N LEU A 11 -1.57 0.13 -11.17
CA LEU A 11 -1.48 -0.01 -9.72
C LEU A 11 -1.38 1.35 -9.02
N TRP A 12 -0.64 2.30 -9.61
CA TRP A 12 -0.53 3.64 -9.06
C TRP A 12 -1.87 4.39 -9.12
N LEU A 13 -2.56 4.36 -10.27
CA LEU A 13 -3.90 4.94 -10.45
C LEU A 13 -4.89 4.31 -9.45
N ALA A 14 -4.95 2.98 -9.38
CA ALA A 14 -5.82 2.30 -8.42
C ALA A 14 -5.48 2.66 -6.95
N GLY A 15 -4.20 2.87 -6.65
CA GLY A 15 -3.78 3.40 -5.35
C GLY A 15 -4.32 4.81 -5.11
N THR A 16 -4.19 5.71 -6.08
CA THR A 16 -4.72 7.08 -6.03
C THR A 16 -6.23 7.08 -5.78
N ASP A 17 -6.96 6.25 -6.50
CA ASP A 17 -8.41 6.16 -6.46
C ASP A 17 -8.96 5.71 -5.09
N LEU A 18 -8.19 4.91 -4.34
CA LEU A 18 -8.56 4.46 -2.98
C LEU A 18 -8.79 5.60 -2.00
N ARG A 19 -8.07 6.70 -2.15
CA ARG A 19 -8.14 7.86 -1.24
C ARG A 19 -8.83 9.07 -1.85
N LEU A 20 -8.85 9.17 -3.17
CA LEU A 20 -9.35 10.33 -3.89
C LEU A 20 -10.82 10.64 -3.52
N THR A 21 -11.70 9.65 -3.57
CA THR A 21 -13.12 9.80 -3.27
C THR A 21 -13.43 9.86 -1.77
N LEU A 22 -12.58 9.25 -0.95
CA LEU A 22 -12.73 9.23 0.50
C LEU A 22 -12.44 10.62 1.09
N LEU A 23 -11.29 11.19 0.70
CA LEU A 23 -10.79 12.45 1.28
C LEU A 23 -11.30 13.70 0.54
N ALA A 24 -12.17 13.51 -0.45
CA ALA A 24 -12.98 14.60 -0.99
C ALA A 24 -14.10 15.07 -0.02
N VAL A 25 -14.47 14.27 1.00
CA VAL A 25 -15.54 14.60 1.95
C VAL A 25 -15.13 15.65 2.97
N PRO A 26 -14.01 15.51 3.73
CA PRO A 26 -13.66 16.43 4.80
C PRO A 26 -13.67 17.91 4.38
N PRO A 27 -13.13 18.32 3.22
CA PRO A 27 -13.13 19.73 2.83
C PRO A 27 -14.54 20.32 2.65
N VAL A 28 -15.50 19.52 2.18
CA VAL A 28 -16.87 19.99 1.92
C VAL A 28 -17.86 19.65 3.03
N LEU A 29 -17.40 19.00 4.09
CA LEU A 29 -18.24 18.57 5.21
C LEU A 29 -19.04 19.69 5.86
N PRO A 30 -18.51 20.92 6.06
CA PRO A 30 -19.30 22.06 6.56
C PRO A 30 -20.46 22.44 5.66
N LEU A 31 -20.31 22.31 4.34
CA LEU A 31 -21.36 22.58 3.36
C LEU A 31 -22.45 21.50 3.44
N ILE A 32 -22.05 20.21 3.49
CA ILE A 32 -22.95 19.09 3.65
C ILE A 32 -23.75 19.20 4.95
N HIS A 33 -23.08 19.55 6.07
CA HIS A 33 -23.69 19.78 7.38
C HIS A 33 -24.81 20.83 7.30
N ARG A 34 -24.51 21.95 6.67
CA ARG A 34 -25.49 23.05 6.50
C ARG A 34 -26.63 22.68 5.57
N ASP A 35 -26.34 22.12 4.39
CA ASP A 35 -27.32 21.92 3.33
C ASP A 35 -28.26 20.74 3.65
N LEU A 36 -27.79 19.71 4.33
CA LEU A 36 -28.57 18.55 4.75
C LEU A 36 -29.05 18.61 6.21
N SER A 37 -28.76 19.70 6.93
CA SER A 37 -29.09 19.86 8.33
C SER A 37 -28.69 18.65 9.20
N LEU A 38 -27.49 18.11 8.97
CA LEU A 38 -26.95 16.99 9.75
C LEU A 38 -26.66 17.47 11.17
N ASP A 39 -26.90 16.59 12.15
CA ASP A 39 -26.40 16.84 13.51
C ASP A 39 -24.89 16.47 13.60
N GLU A 40 -24.24 16.83 14.70
CA GLU A 40 -22.82 16.55 14.93
C GLU A 40 -22.51 15.04 14.91
N LYS A 41 -23.48 14.21 15.33
CA LYS A 41 -23.36 12.75 15.28
C LYS A 41 -23.37 12.24 13.84
N GLY A 42 -24.19 12.83 12.98
CA GLY A 42 -24.24 12.53 11.55
C GLY A 42 -22.92 12.91 10.85
N VAL A 43 -22.37 14.08 11.18
CA VAL A 43 -21.06 14.55 10.68
C VAL A 43 -19.94 13.59 11.09
N ALA A 44 -19.87 13.23 12.36
CA ALA A 44 -18.89 12.28 12.87
C ALA A 44 -19.05 10.88 12.25
N ALA A 45 -20.28 10.42 12.09
CA ALA A 45 -20.59 9.13 11.47
C ALA A 45 -20.17 9.13 9.98
N LEU A 46 -20.46 10.18 9.23
CA LEU A 46 -20.08 10.27 7.81
C LEU A 46 -18.59 10.17 7.59
N SER A 47 -17.80 10.72 8.51
CA SER A 47 -16.33 10.68 8.47
C SER A 47 -15.76 9.35 8.98
N GLY A 48 -16.37 8.76 10.03
CA GLY A 48 -15.84 7.58 10.72
C GLY A 48 -16.27 6.24 10.10
N LEU A 49 -17.46 6.15 9.51
CA LEU A 49 -18.00 4.92 8.94
C LEU A 49 -17.09 4.23 7.92
N PRO A 50 -16.44 4.93 6.96
CA PRO A 50 -15.55 4.29 6.03
C PRO A 50 -14.39 3.56 6.72
N VAL A 51 -13.82 4.15 7.77
CA VAL A 51 -12.69 3.58 8.52
C VAL A 51 -13.11 2.29 9.24
N LEU A 52 -14.29 2.27 9.84
CA LEU A 52 -14.86 1.06 10.44
C LEU A 52 -15.05 -0.05 9.40
N LEU A 53 -15.55 0.31 8.21
CA LEU A 53 -15.76 -0.65 7.12
C LEU A 53 -14.45 -1.25 6.61
N PHE A 54 -13.34 -0.52 6.64
CA PHE A 54 -12.03 -1.07 6.26
C PHE A 54 -11.64 -2.26 7.13
N GLY A 55 -12.00 -2.27 8.41
CA GLY A 55 -11.81 -3.42 9.29
C GLY A 55 -12.80 -4.55 9.01
N VAL A 56 -14.10 -4.22 8.96
CA VAL A 56 -15.19 -5.22 8.90
C VAL A 56 -15.29 -5.89 7.52
N VAL A 57 -15.22 -5.11 6.44
CA VAL A 57 -15.44 -5.61 5.07
C VAL A 57 -14.16 -6.21 4.46
N ALA A 58 -12.97 -5.99 5.03
CA ALA A 58 -11.74 -6.60 4.54
C ALA A 58 -11.83 -8.14 4.49
N VAL A 59 -12.46 -8.76 5.48
CA VAL A 59 -12.60 -10.22 5.57
C VAL A 59 -13.54 -10.77 4.48
N PRO A 60 -14.81 -10.33 4.34
CA PRO A 60 -15.62 -10.74 3.19
C PRO A 60 -15.01 -10.34 1.84
N GLY A 61 -14.27 -9.23 1.79
CA GLY A 61 -13.51 -8.82 0.61
C GLY A 61 -12.49 -9.86 0.18
N SER A 62 -11.76 -10.48 1.13
CA SER A 62 -10.80 -11.54 0.80
C SER A 62 -11.47 -12.81 0.26
N VAL A 63 -12.69 -13.13 0.71
CA VAL A 63 -13.49 -14.22 0.12
C VAL A 63 -13.88 -13.90 -1.32
N LEU A 64 -14.26 -12.66 -1.59
CA LEU A 64 -14.56 -12.21 -2.95
C LEU A 64 -13.33 -12.32 -3.86
N ILE A 65 -12.15 -11.90 -3.38
CA ILE A 65 -10.88 -12.01 -4.11
C ILE A 65 -10.57 -13.49 -4.39
N ALA A 66 -10.77 -14.38 -3.42
CA ALA A 66 -10.56 -15.81 -3.60
C ALA A 66 -11.48 -16.42 -4.67
N ARG A 67 -12.73 -15.93 -4.79
CA ARG A 67 -13.71 -16.43 -5.77
C ARG A 67 -13.51 -15.85 -7.17
N LEU A 68 -13.23 -14.55 -7.27
CA LEU A 68 -13.18 -13.84 -8.56
C LEU A 68 -11.77 -13.76 -9.16
N GLY A 69 -10.73 -13.96 -8.33
CA GLY A 69 -9.36 -13.58 -8.64
C GLY A 69 -9.09 -12.09 -8.39
N ALA A 70 -7.81 -11.73 -8.17
CA ALA A 70 -7.43 -10.38 -7.77
C ALA A 70 -7.78 -9.31 -8.82
N ARG A 71 -7.60 -9.60 -10.11
CA ARG A 71 -7.92 -8.67 -11.20
C ARG A 71 -9.41 -8.31 -11.25
N ARG A 72 -10.30 -9.32 -11.23
CA ARG A 72 -11.74 -9.09 -11.28
C ARG A 72 -12.23 -8.41 -10.01
N ALA A 73 -11.68 -8.78 -8.86
CA ALA A 73 -11.99 -8.14 -7.58
C ALA A 73 -11.60 -6.65 -7.59
N LEU A 74 -10.44 -6.29 -8.17
CA LEU A 74 -10.05 -4.88 -8.36
C LEU A 74 -11.07 -4.12 -9.23
N ILE A 75 -11.44 -4.68 -10.38
CA ILE A 75 -12.40 -4.04 -11.29
C ILE A 75 -13.74 -3.81 -10.60
N VAL A 76 -14.28 -4.83 -9.92
CA VAL A 76 -15.55 -4.71 -9.18
C VAL A 76 -15.44 -3.67 -8.07
N ALA A 77 -14.33 -3.66 -7.33
CA ALA A 77 -14.10 -2.69 -6.26
C ALA A 77 -14.01 -1.25 -6.79
N LEU A 78 -13.30 -1.01 -7.89
CA LEU A 78 -13.20 0.32 -8.50
C LEU A 78 -14.55 0.80 -9.05
N TRP A 79 -15.33 -0.08 -9.71
CA TRP A 79 -16.69 0.26 -10.12
C TRP A 79 -17.56 0.60 -8.91
N LEU A 80 -17.49 -0.18 -7.84
CA LEU A 80 -18.23 0.08 -6.61
C LEU A 80 -17.85 1.43 -6.00
N ILE A 81 -16.56 1.75 -5.91
CA ILE A 81 -16.06 3.03 -5.40
C ILE A 81 -16.55 4.19 -6.29
N GLY A 82 -16.31 4.11 -7.59
CA GLY A 82 -16.61 5.19 -8.51
C GLY A 82 -18.11 5.47 -8.63
N LEU A 83 -18.93 4.43 -8.81
CA LEU A 83 -20.40 4.61 -8.92
C LEU A 83 -21.01 5.09 -7.60
N SER A 84 -20.62 4.52 -6.45
CA SER A 84 -21.13 4.98 -5.17
C SER A 84 -20.71 6.43 -4.89
N SER A 85 -19.46 6.79 -5.23
CA SER A 85 -19.00 8.18 -5.09
C SER A 85 -19.79 9.14 -5.98
N ALA A 86 -20.04 8.78 -7.23
CA ALA A 86 -20.85 9.59 -8.15
C ALA A 86 -22.30 9.74 -7.64
N LEU A 87 -22.90 8.65 -7.19
CA LEU A 87 -24.29 8.64 -6.70
C LEU A 87 -24.49 9.49 -5.45
N ARG A 88 -23.43 9.72 -4.64
CA ARG A 88 -23.51 10.69 -3.52
C ARG A 88 -23.80 12.10 -3.99
N GLY A 89 -23.38 12.45 -5.21
CA GLY A 89 -23.60 13.78 -5.80
C GLY A 89 -24.88 13.91 -6.63
N LEU A 90 -25.63 12.81 -6.92
CA LEU A 90 -26.78 12.86 -7.82
C LEU A 90 -28.13 13.02 -7.08
N GLY A 91 -28.18 12.88 -5.80
CA GLY A 91 -29.43 13.03 -5.05
C GLY A 91 -29.16 13.28 -3.57
N PRO A 92 -28.94 14.53 -3.16
CA PRO A 92 -28.51 14.87 -1.82
C PRO A 92 -29.63 14.64 -0.80
N SER A 93 -29.79 13.41 -0.37
CA SER A 93 -30.57 13.05 0.81
C SER A 93 -29.67 12.35 1.82
N VAL A 94 -29.93 12.57 3.11
CA VAL A 94 -29.15 11.96 4.18
C VAL A 94 -29.04 10.43 4.04
N PRO A 95 -30.14 9.67 3.83
CA PRO A 95 -30.05 8.23 3.65
C PRO A 95 -29.22 7.80 2.44
N MET A 96 -29.34 8.51 1.30
CA MET A 96 -28.59 8.23 0.10
C MET A 96 -27.10 8.48 0.32
N LEU A 97 -26.72 9.60 0.93
CA LEU A 97 -25.35 9.96 1.23
C LEU A 97 -24.68 8.88 2.11
N PHE A 98 -25.36 8.43 3.17
CA PHE A 98 -24.85 7.37 4.06
C PHE A 98 -24.76 6.03 3.35
N ALA A 99 -25.80 5.61 2.64
CA ALA A 99 -25.82 4.33 1.92
C ALA A 99 -24.68 4.26 0.88
N MET A 100 -24.50 5.32 0.11
CA MET A 100 -23.43 5.38 -0.92
C MET A 100 -22.05 5.50 -0.29
N THR A 101 -21.90 6.16 0.84
CA THR A 101 -20.65 6.20 1.61
C THR A 101 -20.27 4.82 2.15
N LEU A 102 -21.24 4.05 2.63
CA LEU A 102 -21.04 2.66 3.05
C LEU A 102 -20.60 1.77 1.87
N LEU A 103 -21.26 1.87 0.73
CA LEU A 103 -20.91 1.09 -0.48
C LEU A 103 -19.51 1.46 -1.00
N MET A 104 -19.19 2.75 -1.02
CA MET A 104 -17.85 3.23 -1.39
C MET A 104 -16.78 2.68 -0.42
N GLY A 105 -17.02 2.78 0.89
CA GLY A 105 -16.13 2.23 1.90
C GLY A 105 -15.93 0.72 1.77
N ALA A 106 -16.99 -0.02 1.45
CA ALA A 106 -16.91 -1.45 1.14
C ALA A 106 -16.04 -1.73 -0.09
N GLY A 107 -16.18 -0.94 -1.15
CA GLY A 107 -15.32 -1.02 -2.33
C GLY A 107 -13.84 -0.80 -2.00
N ILE A 108 -13.54 0.21 -1.19
CA ILE A 108 -12.16 0.50 -0.73
C ILE A 108 -11.63 -0.67 0.11
N ALA A 109 -12.43 -1.21 1.01
CA ALA A 109 -12.05 -2.34 1.87
C ALA A 109 -11.75 -3.63 1.08
N ILE A 110 -12.42 -3.86 -0.06
CA ILE A 110 -12.11 -4.95 -0.99
C ILE A 110 -10.83 -4.64 -1.77
N CYS A 111 -10.68 -3.42 -2.26
CA CYS A 111 -9.54 -3.01 -3.08
C CYS A 111 -8.21 -3.10 -2.32
N GLN A 112 -8.17 -2.70 -1.05
CA GLN A 112 -6.94 -2.69 -0.23
C GLN A 112 -6.21 -4.04 -0.18
N PRO A 113 -6.80 -5.18 0.19
CA PRO A 113 -6.11 -6.47 0.19
C PRO A 113 -5.86 -7.02 -1.23
N THR A 114 -6.58 -6.51 -2.24
CA THR A 114 -6.37 -6.87 -3.64
C THR A 114 -5.03 -6.33 -4.17
N MET A 115 -4.60 -5.15 -3.72
CA MET A 115 -3.37 -4.52 -4.20
C MET A 115 -2.10 -5.34 -3.92
N PRO A 116 -1.80 -5.79 -2.68
CA PRO A 116 -0.66 -6.69 -2.42
C PRO A 116 -0.73 -8.00 -3.20
N ALA A 117 -1.93 -8.55 -3.43
CA ALA A 117 -2.10 -9.76 -4.23
C ALA A 117 -1.69 -9.55 -5.69
N LEU A 118 -2.13 -8.43 -6.30
CA LEU A 118 -1.74 -8.05 -7.66
C LEU A 118 -0.25 -7.71 -7.76
N VAL A 119 0.31 -7.04 -6.78
CA VAL A 119 1.77 -6.80 -6.71
C VAL A 119 2.52 -8.13 -6.74
N ARG A 120 2.09 -9.12 -5.96
CA ARG A 120 2.73 -10.44 -5.93
C ARG A 120 2.61 -11.18 -7.25
N GLN A 121 1.47 -11.05 -7.93
CA GLN A 121 1.23 -11.68 -9.25
C GLN A 121 1.99 -10.99 -10.39
N TRP A 122 1.96 -9.66 -10.42
CA TRP A 122 2.47 -8.90 -11.56
C TRP A 122 3.96 -8.56 -11.45
N PHE A 123 4.47 -8.48 -10.22
CA PHE A 123 5.85 -8.08 -9.91
C PHE A 123 6.52 -9.02 -8.90
N PRO A 124 6.56 -10.35 -9.15
CA PRO A 124 7.11 -11.32 -8.20
C PRO A 124 8.58 -11.08 -7.87
N GLN A 125 9.34 -10.48 -8.80
CA GLN A 125 10.77 -10.21 -8.64
C GLN A 125 11.07 -8.89 -7.91
N SER A 126 10.13 -7.95 -7.86
CA SER A 126 10.31 -6.62 -7.27
C SER A 126 9.08 -6.15 -6.50
N PRO A 127 8.52 -6.95 -5.58
CA PRO A 127 7.27 -6.60 -4.90
C PRO A 127 7.40 -5.34 -4.06
N GLY A 128 8.55 -5.08 -3.44
CA GLY A 128 8.79 -3.87 -2.65
C GLY A 128 8.67 -2.60 -3.47
N ARG A 129 9.29 -2.56 -4.67
CA ARG A 129 9.19 -1.40 -5.56
C ARG A 129 7.76 -1.16 -6.04
N ALA A 130 7.07 -2.21 -6.46
CA ALA A 130 5.70 -2.10 -6.92
C ALA A 130 4.76 -1.66 -5.78
N THR A 131 4.99 -2.15 -4.55
CA THR A 131 4.24 -1.72 -3.36
C THR A 131 4.50 -0.25 -3.05
N GLY A 132 5.76 0.20 -3.00
CA GLY A 132 6.08 1.61 -2.79
C GLY A 132 5.42 2.52 -3.82
N PHE A 133 5.37 2.09 -5.08
CA PHE A 133 4.79 2.87 -6.16
C PHE A 133 3.27 3.00 -6.03
N TRP A 134 2.52 1.91 -5.79
CA TRP A 134 1.08 2.03 -5.60
C TRP A 134 0.71 2.73 -4.28
N SER A 135 1.49 2.54 -3.22
CA SER A 135 1.31 3.28 -1.97
C SER A 135 1.55 4.78 -2.14
N ASN A 136 2.52 5.15 -3.00
CA ASN A 136 2.69 6.55 -3.39
C ASN A 136 1.43 7.10 -4.07
N GLY A 137 0.83 6.34 -4.98
CA GLY A 137 -0.47 6.71 -5.58
C GLY A 137 -1.53 7.00 -4.51
N LEU A 138 -1.66 6.11 -3.51
CA LEU A 138 -2.61 6.27 -2.41
C LEU A 138 -2.41 7.62 -1.68
N LEU A 139 -1.17 7.96 -1.35
CA LEU A 139 -0.84 9.22 -0.65
C LEU A 139 -1.01 10.46 -1.55
N VAL A 140 -0.72 10.31 -2.84
CA VAL A 140 -0.98 11.38 -3.83
C VAL A 140 -2.48 11.60 -3.99
N GLY A 141 -3.29 10.55 -4.04
CA GLY A 141 -4.75 10.66 -4.10
C GLY A 141 -5.34 11.41 -2.89
N GLU A 142 -4.81 11.12 -1.70
CA GLU A 142 -5.14 11.83 -0.47
C GLU A 142 -4.82 13.32 -0.58
N LEU A 143 -3.60 13.65 -0.99
CA LEU A 143 -3.15 15.02 -1.14
C LEU A 143 -3.95 15.79 -2.19
N LEU A 144 -4.25 15.17 -3.34
CA LEU A 144 -5.01 15.79 -4.43
C LEU A 144 -6.42 16.17 -3.97
N SER A 145 -7.19 15.23 -3.43
CA SER A 145 -8.57 15.52 -3.03
C SER A 145 -8.64 16.50 -1.86
N ALA A 146 -7.79 16.35 -0.83
CA ALA A 146 -7.79 17.25 0.31
C ALA A 146 -7.36 18.68 -0.06
N SER A 147 -6.36 18.84 -0.94
CA SER A 147 -5.79 20.14 -1.28
C SER A 147 -6.53 20.86 -2.40
N PHE A 148 -7.13 20.17 -3.37
CA PHE A 148 -7.71 20.81 -4.54
C PHE A 148 -9.24 20.91 -4.51
N THR A 149 -9.94 20.23 -3.61
CA THR A 149 -11.41 20.30 -3.54
C THR A 149 -11.90 21.71 -3.28
N LEU A 150 -11.42 22.39 -2.23
CA LEU A 150 -11.86 23.76 -1.88
C LEU A 150 -11.35 24.85 -2.84
N PRO A 151 -10.03 24.92 -3.17
CA PRO A 151 -9.53 26.06 -3.94
C PRO A 151 -9.77 25.94 -5.44
N LEU A 152 -10.01 24.75 -5.98
CA LEU A 152 -10.13 24.52 -7.41
C LEU A 152 -11.47 23.89 -7.81
N VAL A 153 -11.80 22.72 -7.27
CA VAL A 153 -12.96 21.94 -7.73
C VAL A 153 -14.27 22.63 -7.35
N LEU A 154 -14.41 23.07 -6.11
CA LEU A 154 -15.64 23.70 -5.62
C LEU A 154 -15.92 25.05 -6.32
N PRO A 155 -14.96 25.98 -6.51
CA PRO A 155 -15.21 27.22 -7.24
C PRO A 155 -15.57 27.02 -8.72
N LEU A 156 -14.99 25.99 -9.37
CA LEU A 156 -15.27 25.69 -10.78
C LEU A 156 -16.66 25.08 -10.99
N LEU A 157 -17.15 24.31 -10.04
CA LEU A 157 -18.38 23.52 -10.18
C LEU A 157 -19.57 24.11 -9.44
N GLY A 158 -19.32 24.97 -8.47
CA GLY A 158 -20.34 25.70 -7.70
C GLY A 158 -21.06 24.87 -6.63
N SER A 159 -20.83 23.54 -6.54
CA SER A 159 -21.50 22.69 -5.54
C SER A 159 -20.60 21.54 -5.04
N TRP A 160 -20.86 21.10 -3.81
CA TRP A 160 -20.15 19.96 -3.23
C TRP A 160 -20.56 18.62 -3.88
N GLU A 161 -21.81 18.50 -4.35
CA GLU A 161 -22.31 17.35 -5.08
C GLU A 161 -21.54 17.14 -6.39
N ALA A 162 -21.33 18.21 -7.16
CA ALA A 162 -20.56 18.16 -8.38
C ALA A 162 -19.08 17.78 -8.11
N SER A 163 -18.54 18.14 -6.94
CA SER A 163 -17.20 17.71 -6.53
C SER A 163 -17.08 16.18 -6.40
N PHE A 164 -18.12 15.52 -5.87
CA PHE A 164 -18.12 14.05 -5.80
C PHE A 164 -18.20 13.39 -7.17
N LEU A 165 -18.95 13.98 -8.11
CA LEU A 165 -19.00 13.51 -9.50
C LEU A 165 -17.62 13.61 -10.16
N VAL A 166 -16.94 14.74 -10.03
CA VAL A 166 -15.63 14.95 -10.64
C VAL A 166 -14.59 14.00 -10.05
N TRP A 167 -14.54 13.83 -8.73
CA TRP A 167 -13.60 12.91 -8.09
C TRP A 167 -13.90 11.43 -8.35
N SER A 168 -15.11 11.08 -8.79
CA SER A 168 -15.44 9.72 -9.20
C SER A 168 -14.96 9.38 -10.62
N LEU A 169 -14.77 10.35 -11.50
CA LEU A 169 -14.37 10.13 -12.90
C LEU A 169 -13.03 9.41 -13.04
N PRO A 170 -11.93 9.82 -12.36
CA PRO A 170 -10.67 9.09 -12.42
C PRO A 170 -10.82 7.63 -12.03
N VAL A 171 -11.62 7.32 -10.99
CA VAL A 171 -11.85 5.96 -10.50
C VAL A 171 -12.54 5.10 -11.57
N LEU A 172 -13.59 5.64 -12.21
CA LEU A 172 -14.33 4.96 -13.28
C LEU A 172 -13.42 4.73 -14.51
N VAL A 173 -12.62 5.73 -14.87
CA VAL A 173 -11.63 5.60 -15.95
C VAL A 173 -10.61 4.52 -15.62
N THR A 174 -10.08 4.50 -14.39
CA THR A 174 -9.14 3.46 -13.97
C THR A 174 -9.78 2.07 -14.02
N ALA A 175 -11.04 1.93 -13.62
CA ALA A 175 -11.76 0.65 -13.70
C ALA A 175 -11.82 0.13 -15.14
N VAL A 176 -12.13 1.01 -16.11
CA VAL A 176 -12.14 0.69 -17.55
C VAL A 176 -10.73 0.35 -18.05
N LEU A 177 -9.72 1.15 -17.68
CA LEU A 177 -8.34 0.91 -18.10
C LEU A 177 -7.82 -0.43 -17.56
N VAL A 178 -8.09 -0.78 -16.31
CA VAL A 178 -7.73 -2.10 -15.74
C VAL A 178 -8.45 -3.21 -16.50
N ALA A 179 -9.72 -3.04 -16.83
CA ALA A 179 -10.48 -4.05 -17.58
C ALA A 179 -9.93 -4.28 -18.99
N LEU A 180 -9.51 -3.23 -19.69
CA LEU A 180 -9.04 -3.31 -21.08
C LEU A 180 -7.55 -3.65 -21.20
N ALA A 181 -6.70 -3.07 -20.34
CA ALA A 181 -5.25 -3.16 -20.49
C ALA A 181 -4.61 -4.37 -19.78
N THR A 182 -5.36 -5.09 -18.92
CA THR A 182 -4.83 -6.27 -18.25
C THR A 182 -5.43 -7.55 -18.85
N PRO A 183 -4.58 -8.58 -19.14
CA PRO A 183 -5.07 -9.82 -19.71
C PRO A 183 -6.02 -10.53 -18.75
N HIS A 184 -6.97 -11.29 -19.30
CA HIS A 184 -7.81 -12.19 -18.52
C HIS A 184 -6.88 -13.21 -17.83
N GLU A 185 -6.94 -13.26 -16.50
CA GLU A 185 -6.27 -14.34 -15.78
C GLU A 185 -6.90 -15.67 -16.26
N ARG A 186 -6.11 -16.49 -16.95
CA ARG A 186 -6.40 -17.90 -16.96
C ARG A 186 -6.32 -18.33 -15.50
N THR A 187 -7.38 -18.86 -14.97
CA THR A 187 -7.38 -19.66 -13.75
C THR A 187 -6.49 -20.86 -14.05
N ASP A 188 -5.17 -20.65 -13.99
CA ASP A 188 -4.22 -21.73 -14.13
C ASP A 188 -4.49 -22.70 -12.99
N VAL A 189 -4.79 -23.92 -13.40
CA VAL A 189 -5.10 -25.13 -12.67
C VAL A 189 -3.96 -25.40 -11.66
N GLY A 190 -3.98 -24.79 -10.52
CA GLY A 190 -2.93 -24.87 -9.50
C GLY A 190 -3.11 -23.88 -8.36
N TYR A 191 -3.86 -22.81 -8.57
CA TYR A 191 -4.29 -21.88 -7.57
C TYR A 191 -5.73 -22.18 -7.12
N ALA A 192 -5.94 -23.36 -6.51
CA ALA A 192 -7.16 -23.55 -5.73
C ALA A 192 -7.14 -22.52 -4.59
N PRO A 193 -8.08 -21.57 -4.54
CA PRO A 193 -8.09 -20.59 -3.47
C PRO A 193 -8.31 -21.35 -2.16
N ALA A 194 -7.33 -21.30 -1.29
CA ALA A 194 -7.56 -21.59 0.12
C ALA A 194 -8.78 -20.77 0.57
N SER A 195 -9.58 -21.27 1.52
CA SER A 195 -10.73 -20.52 2.03
C SER A 195 -10.37 -19.05 2.15
N GLY A 196 -11.12 -18.12 1.54
CA GLY A 196 -10.79 -16.68 1.53
C GLY A 196 -10.77 -16.04 2.93
N ILE A 197 -11.10 -16.79 3.98
CA ILE A 197 -11.19 -16.32 5.37
C ILE A 197 -9.79 -16.31 6.01
N PRO A 198 -9.36 -15.16 6.60
CA PRO A 198 -8.09 -15.08 7.33
C PRO A 198 -8.03 -16.05 8.52
N ASN A 199 -6.87 -16.66 8.72
CA ASN A 199 -6.66 -17.54 9.87
C ASN A 199 -6.21 -16.72 11.10
N PHE A 200 -7.16 -16.21 11.86
CA PHE A 200 -6.91 -15.42 13.07
C PHE A 200 -6.25 -16.20 14.22
N ARG A 201 -6.07 -17.52 14.11
CA ARG A 201 -5.29 -18.30 15.10
C ARG A 201 -3.79 -18.17 14.87
N THR A 202 -3.35 -17.65 13.72
CA THR A 202 -1.94 -17.54 13.38
C THR A 202 -1.31 -16.33 14.07
N ARG A 203 -0.32 -16.56 14.95
CA ARG A 203 0.44 -15.49 15.64
C ARG A 203 1.03 -14.46 14.68
N ARG A 204 1.50 -14.92 13.51
CA ARG A 204 2.11 -14.05 12.50
C ARG A 204 1.09 -13.04 11.95
N LEU A 205 -0.17 -13.41 11.78
CA LEU A 205 -1.21 -12.50 11.34
C LEU A 205 -1.45 -11.38 12.36
N TRP A 206 -1.53 -11.72 13.65
CA TRP A 206 -1.66 -10.72 14.71
C TRP A 206 -0.46 -9.79 14.80
N GLN A 207 0.75 -10.31 14.69
CA GLN A 207 1.98 -9.50 14.66
C GLN A 207 1.96 -8.51 13.49
N LEU A 208 1.57 -8.96 12.28
CA LEU A 208 1.46 -8.11 11.11
C LEU A 208 0.35 -7.06 11.27
N GLY A 209 -0.83 -7.47 11.72
CA GLY A 209 -1.97 -6.58 11.93
C GLY A 209 -1.69 -5.52 12.99
N LEU A 210 -1.05 -5.88 14.10
CA LEU A 210 -0.65 -4.93 15.14
C LEU A 210 0.47 -3.99 14.69
N LEU A 211 1.45 -4.49 13.91
CA LEU A 211 2.45 -3.60 13.30
C LEU A 211 1.78 -2.63 12.31
N GLN A 212 0.80 -3.10 11.53
CA GLN A 212 0.04 -2.22 10.65
C GLN A 212 -0.84 -1.23 11.44
N ALA A 213 -1.40 -1.65 12.58
CA ALA A 213 -2.11 -0.77 13.48
C ALA A 213 -1.24 0.39 13.96
N SER A 214 0.07 0.15 14.19
CA SER A 214 0.97 1.25 14.59
C SER A 214 1.07 2.36 13.53
N ALA A 215 1.02 2.02 12.22
CA ALA A 215 0.92 3.04 11.17
C ALA A 215 -0.37 3.85 11.28
N SER A 216 -1.50 3.17 11.50
CA SER A 216 -2.80 3.81 11.65
C SER A 216 -2.88 4.67 12.91
N LEU A 217 -2.30 4.21 14.03
CA LEU A 217 -2.27 4.98 15.29
C LEU A 217 -1.44 6.27 15.16
N VAL A 218 -0.29 6.20 14.47
CA VAL A 218 0.52 7.40 14.20
C VAL A 218 -0.23 8.33 13.26
N TYR A 219 -0.78 7.82 12.15
CA TYR A 219 -1.47 8.62 11.15
C TYR A 219 -2.74 9.28 11.71
N PHE A 220 -3.67 8.50 12.25
CA PHE A 220 -4.93 9.03 12.79
C PHE A 220 -4.70 9.84 14.06
N GLY A 221 -3.80 9.37 14.94
CA GLY A 221 -3.42 10.13 16.14
C GLY A 221 -2.86 11.52 15.79
N GLY A 222 -1.97 11.60 14.79
CA GLY A 222 -1.44 12.86 14.32
C GLY A 222 -2.50 13.77 13.71
N ASN A 223 -3.29 13.26 12.77
CA ASN A 223 -4.31 14.07 12.08
C ASN A 223 -5.47 14.50 12.99
N THR A 224 -5.80 13.70 14.02
CA THR A 224 -6.90 14.02 14.95
C THR A 224 -6.43 14.91 16.11
N PHE A 225 -5.34 14.54 16.77
CA PHE A 225 -5.01 15.18 18.05
C PHE A 225 -3.98 16.32 17.96
N ILE A 226 -3.20 16.43 16.86
CA ILE A 226 -2.32 17.61 16.69
C ILE A 226 -3.14 18.91 16.56
N PRO A 227 -4.23 18.98 15.76
CA PRO A 227 -5.07 20.17 15.70
C PRO A 227 -5.66 20.53 17.05
N ASP A 228 -6.26 19.58 17.74
CA ASP A 228 -6.89 19.84 19.04
C ASP A 228 -5.88 20.29 20.10
N TYR A 229 -4.69 19.69 20.09
CA TYR A 229 -3.59 20.08 20.96
C TYR A 229 -3.11 21.52 20.69
N LEU A 230 -2.95 21.89 19.41
CA LEU A 230 -2.54 23.23 19.02
C LEU A 230 -3.61 24.29 19.38
N HIS A 231 -4.89 23.93 19.24
CA HIS A 231 -5.98 24.79 19.76
C HIS A 231 -5.92 24.93 21.28
N ALA A 232 -5.74 23.84 22.01
CA ALA A 232 -5.66 23.85 23.47
C ALA A 232 -4.45 24.62 24.00
N THR A 233 -3.37 24.76 23.21
CA THR A 233 -2.14 25.52 23.56
C THR A 233 -2.08 26.90 22.94
N ASN A 234 -3.22 27.44 22.44
CA ASN A 234 -3.34 28.76 21.82
C ASN A 234 -2.43 29.00 20.62
N GLN A 235 -2.25 27.96 19.75
CA GLN A 235 -1.46 28.04 18.51
C GLN A 235 -2.29 27.59 17.29
N PRO A 236 -3.54 28.06 17.09
CA PRO A 236 -4.42 27.58 16.01
C PRO A 236 -3.89 27.89 14.62
N GLU A 237 -3.05 28.89 14.46
CA GLU A 237 -2.41 29.26 13.19
C GLU A 237 -1.44 28.19 12.67
N LEU A 238 -0.93 27.33 13.53
CA LEU A 238 -0.03 26.24 13.15
C LEU A 238 -0.77 24.97 12.66
N VAL A 239 -2.09 24.86 12.90
CA VAL A 239 -2.88 23.66 12.52
C VAL A 239 -2.79 23.36 11.03
N GLY A 240 -3.05 24.37 10.19
CA GLY A 240 -2.98 24.22 8.75
C GLY A 240 -1.58 23.79 8.26
N PRO A 241 -0.52 24.55 8.59
CA PRO A 241 0.86 24.17 8.24
C PRO A 241 1.30 22.82 8.77
N ALA A 242 0.95 22.45 10.01
CA ALA A 242 1.33 21.17 10.61
C ALA A 242 0.68 19.99 9.88
N LEU A 243 -0.63 20.04 9.61
CA LEU A 243 -1.33 19.00 8.87
C LEU A 243 -0.87 18.92 7.41
N ALA A 244 -0.65 20.04 6.75
CA ALA A 244 -0.11 20.08 5.39
C ALA A 244 1.26 19.40 5.32
N THR A 245 2.16 19.71 6.26
CA THR A 245 3.50 19.13 6.31
C THR A 245 3.46 17.65 6.68
N LEU A 246 2.63 17.25 7.65
CA LEU A 246 2.41 15.84 8.03
C LEU A 246 1.97 15.01 6.81
N ASN A 247 0.98 15.48 6.07
CA ASN A 247 0.42 14.71 4.96
C ASN A 247 1.31 14.75 3.71
N THR A 248 1.96 15.88 3.42
CA THR A 248 2.87 16.00 2.27
C THR A 248 4.14 15.16 2.46
N ALA A 249 4.70 15.09 3.67
CA ALA A 249 5.91 14.32 3.95
C ALA A 249 5.74 12.81 3.76
N GLN A 250 4.53 12.30 3.74
CA GLN A 250 4.23 10.89 3.45
C GLN A 250 4.55 10.51 1.99
N VAL A 251 4.38 11.45 1.06
CA VAL A 251 4.59 11.18 -0.38
C VAL A 251 6.04 10.79 -0.68
N PRO A 252 7.08 11.58 -0.33
CA PRO A 252 8.47 11.17 -0.52
C PRO A 252 8.84 9.93 0.31
N ALA A 253 8.27 9.74 1.50
CA ALA A 253 8.51 8.56 2.32
C ALA A 253 8.17 7.26 1.58
N SER A 254 7.03 7.20 0.90
CA SER A 254 6.59 6.02 0.16
C SER A 254 7.55 5.66 -0.99
N ILE A 255 8.12 6.65 -1.67
CA ILE A 255 9.11 6.46 -2.73
C ILE A 255 10.40 5.90 -2.13
N VAL A 256 10.94 6.56 -1.09
CA VAL A 256 12.18 6.15 -0.44
C VAL A 256 12.10 4.69 0.02
N ILE A 257 11.01 4.30 0.68
CA ILE A 257 10.86 2.95 1.23
C ILE A 257 10.69 1.91 0.12
N GLY A 258 9.96 2.23 -0.94
CA GLY A 258 9.82 1.36 -2.10
C GLY A 258 11.16 1.08 -2.81
N LEU A 259 12.14 1.97 -2.69
CA LEU A 259 13.48 1.83 -3.27
C LEU A 259 14.48 1.13 -2.35
N VAL A 260 14.28 1.17 -1.01
CA VAL A 260 15.18 0.56 -0.05
C VAL A 260 15.00 -0.96 -0.02
N PRO A 261 16.09 -1.75 -0.20
CA PRO A 261 16.00 -3.22 -0.10
C PRO A 261 15.52 -3.68 1.28
N LEU A 262 14.64 -4.69 1.29
CA LEU A 262 14.04 -5.22 2.52
C LEU A 262 15.09 -5.66 3.56
N ARG A 263 16.27 -6.16 3.10
CA ARG A 263 17.40 -6.53 3.98
C ARG A 263 17.97 -5.36 4.79
N ILE A 264 17.86 -4.12 4.27
CA ILE A 264 18.25 -2.91 5.01
C ILE A 264 17.18 -2.58 6.03
N LEU A 265 15.91 -2.63 5.62
CA LEU A 265 14.77 -2.41 6.50
C LEU A 265 14.68 -3.44 7.64
N ALA A 266 15.28 -4.64 7.45
CA ALA A 266 15.35 -5.70 8.46
C ALA A 266 16.34 -5.41 9.62
N ARG A 267 17.21 -4.42 9.48
CA ARG A 267 18.19 -4.11 10.51
C ARG A 267 17.50 -3.49 11.73
N PRO A 268 17.77 -3.98 12.95
CA PRO A 268 17.09 -3.49 14.16
C PRO A 268 17.23 -1.98 14.38
N TRP A 269 18.38 -1.39 14.02
CA TRP A 269 18.61 0.04 14.16
C TRP A 269 17.61 0.90 13.36
N VAL A 270 17.06 0.40 12.23
CA VAL A 270 16.05 1.12 11.44
C VAL A 270 14.77 1.28 12.24
N SER A 271 14.30 0.20 12.89
CA SER A 271 13.11 0.26 13.74
C SER A 271 13.33 1.17 14.97
N ILE A 272 14.55 1.15 15.54
CA ILE A 272 14.93 2.03 16.65
C ILE A 272 14.92 3.50 16.17
N ALA A 273 15.51 3.76 15.00
CA ALA A 273 15.55 5.12 14.43
C ALA A 273 14.15 5.65 14.13
N VAL A 274 13.27 4.82 13.55
CA VAL A 274 11.88 5.22 13.26
C VAL A 274 11.09 5.48 14.54
N ALA A 275 11.15 4.57 15.52
CA ALA A 275 10.49 4.78 16.80
C ALA A 275 11.04 6.00 17.55
N GLY A 276 12.36 6.19 17.54
CA GLY A 276 13.01 7.37 18.10
C GLY A 276 12.57 8.68 17.41
N ALA A 277 12.47 8.66 16.07
CA ALA A 277 11.98 9.80 15.30
C ALA A 277 10.51 10.13 15.59
N ILE A 278 9.64 9.12 15.76
CA ILE A 278 8.25 9.32 16.20
C ILE A 278 8.22 9.96 17.59
N GLY A 279 8.99 9.43 18.55
CA GLY A 279 9.04 9.99 19.90
C GLY A 279 9.61 11.40 19.96
N ALA A 280 10.70 11.66 19.25
CA ALA A 280 11.31 12.99 19.16
C ALA A 280 10.39 14.00 18.49
N SER A 281 9.71 13.62 17.40
CA SER A 281 8.76 14.49 16.73
C SER A 281 7.51 14.75 17.58
N LEU A 282 7.01 13.73 18.29
CA LEU A 282 5.92 13.95 19.25
C LEU A 282 6.33 14.90 20.36
N LEU A 283 7.50 14.69 20.97
CA LEU A 283 8.00 15.59 21.99
C LEU A 283 8.15 17.02 21.47
N ALA A 284 8.66 17.19 20.24
CA ALA A 284 8.80 18.48 19.61
C ALA A 284 7.44 19.17 19.39
N VAL A 285 6.42 18.44 18.96
CA VAL A 285 5.04 18.97 18.83
C VAL A 285 4.49 19.42 20.18
N LEU A 286 4.80 18.69 21.26
CA LEU A 286 4.28 18.97 22.60
C LEU A 286 5.02 20.13 23.32
N VAL A 287 6.27 20.40 22.96
CA VAL A 287 7.13 21.31 23.75
C VAL A 287 7.58 22.54 22.95
N LEU A 288 7.76 22.41 21.63
CA LEU A 288 8.35 23.48 20.82
C LEU A 288 7.26 24.30 20.11
N PRO A 289 7.24 25.63 20.23
CA PRO A 289 6.28 26.47 19.49
C PRO A 289 6.78 26.78 18.06
N GLY A 290 5.84 27.15 17.17
CA GLY A 290 6.14 27.72 15.86
C GLY A 290 6.68 26.73 14.83
N VAL A 291 7.68 27.12 14.03
CA VAL A 291 8.24 26.35 12.92
C VAL A 291 8.74 24.96 13.31
N PRO A 292 9.41 24.75 14.45
CA PRO A 292 9.82 23.40 14.88
C PRO A 292 8.66 22.43 15.03
N THR A 293 7.50 22.87 15.52
CA THR A 293 6.29 22.04 15.61
C THR A 293 5.84 21.59 14.23
N VAL A 294 5.82 22.48 13.23
CA VAL A 294 5.45 22.16 11.85
C VAL A 294 6.43 21.16 11.23
N ALA A 295 7.73 21.37 11.42
CA ALA A 295 8.76 20.44 10.93
C ALA A 295 8.63 19.06 11.60
N ALA A 296 8.36 19.02 12.90
CA ALA A 296 8.14 17.79 13.65
C ALA A 296 6.91 17.02 13.15
N ALA A 297 5.81 17.71 12.82
CA ALA A 297 4.65 17.08 12.19
C ALA A 297 4.99 16.41 10.85
N GLY A 298 5.90 17.00 10.06
CA GLY A 298 6.41 16.38 8.82
C GLY A 298 7.19 15.09 9.08
N VAL A 299 8.09 15.08 10.07
CA VAL A 299 8.82 13.86 10.47
C VAL A 299 7.85 12.78 10.94
N PHE A 300 6.83 13.17 11.69
CA PHE A 300 5.78 12.27 12.15
C PHE A 300 5.04 11.60 10.99
N GLY A 301 4.63 12.39 9.99
CA GLY A 301 3.98 11.90 8.78
C GLY A 301 4.89 10.98 7.95
N PHE A 302 6.17 11.34 7.80
CA PHE A 302 7.16 10.48 7.13
C PHE A 302 7.26 9.11 7.79
N CYS A 303 7.34 9.06 9.14
CA CYS A 303 7.40 7.82 9.89
C CYS A 303 6.11 7.00 9.77
N ALA A 304 4.94 7.63 9.77
CA ALA A 304 3.67 6.96 9.55
C ALA A 304 3.63 6.24 8.20
N ALA A 305 4.03 6.94 7.12
CA ALA A 305 4.10 6.35 5.78
C ALA A 305 5.17 5.24 5.69
N TYR A 306 6.31 5.39 6.40
CA TYR A 306 7.31 4.33 6.49
C TYR A 306 6.68 3.02 6.98
N ILE A 307 5.99 3.07 8.12
CA ILE A 307 5.39 1.86 8.71
C ILE A 307 4.30 1.32 7.77
N LEU A 308 3.47 2.20 7.19
CA LEU A 308 2.40 1.82 6.28
C LEU A 308 2.93 1.04 5.08
N VAL A 309 3.90 1.59 4.35
CA VAL A 309 4.47 0.96 3.15
C VAL A 309 5.19 -0.35 3.52
N LEU A 310 5.92 -0.36 4.63
CA LEU A 310 6.57 -1.57 5.13
C LEU A 310 5.54 -2.69 5.36
N THR A 311 4.42 -2.38 6.03
CA THR A 311 3.37 -3.35 6.33
C THR A 311 2.62 -3.84 5.09
N PHE A 312 2.59 -3.07 4.02
CA PHE A 312 2.05 -3.49 2.73
C PHE A 312 3.01 -4.40 1.94
N ILE A 313 4.32 -4.25 2.13
CA ILE A 313 5.33 -5.14 1.54
C ILE A 313 5.33 -6.51 2.22
N LEU A 314 5.18 -6.56 3.54
CA LEU A 314 5.35 -7.78 4.34
C LEU A 314 4.44 -8.95 3.92
N PRO A 315 3.13 -8.79 3.63
CA PRO A 315 2.29 -9.90 3.16
C PRO A 315 2.82 -10.56 1.88
N THR A 316 3.37 -9.76 0.96
CA THR A 316 3.93 -10.27 -0.30
C THR A 316 5.16 -11.14 -0.11
N SER A 317 5.83 -11.00 1.02
CA SER A 317 7.06 -11.74 1.37
C SER A 317 6.82 -12.85 2.40
N LEU A 318 5.79 -12.72 3.26
CA LEU A 318 5.51 -13.63 4.36
C LEU A 318 4.47 -14.70 4.03
N ALA A 319 3.64 -14.48 3.00
CA ALA A 319 2.59 -15.40 2.60
C ALA A 319 2.93 -16.13 1.29
N ALA A 320 2.37 -17.34 1.13
CA ALA A 320 2.32 -17.98 -0.17
C ALA A 320 1.53 -17.09 -1.16
N PRO A 321 1.81 -17.12 -2.45
CA PRO A 321 1.14 -16.26 -3.43
C PRO A 321 -0.40 -16.32 -3.39
N SER A 322 -0.98 -17.52 -3.12
CA SER A 322 -2.42 -17.73 -2.93
C SER A 322 -2.99 -17.08 -1.67
N ASP A 323 -2.16 -16.83 -0.66
CA ASP A 323 -2.57 -16.38 0.68
C ASP A 323 -2.33 -14.89 0.93
N VAL A 324 -1.68 -14.18 0.01
CA VAL A 324 -1.34 -12.76 0.18
C VAL A 324 -2.58 -11.91 0.46
N ALA A 325 -3.64 -12.06 -0.35
CA ALA A 325 -4.89 -11.32 -0.16
C ALA A 325 -5.53 -11.61 1.21
N ARG A 326 -5.56 -12.91 1.60
CA ARG A 326 -6.12 -13.38 2.87
C ARG A 326 -5.35 -12.84 4.07
N MET A 327 -4.02 -12.89 4.03
CA MET A 327 -3.16 -12.34 5.07
C MET A 327 -3.30 -10.82 5.17
N SER A 328 -3.32 -10.12 4.04
CA SER A 328 -3.52 -8.66 3.99
C SER A 328 -4.87 -8.27 4.56
N ALA A 329 -5.96 -8.95 4.18
CA ALA A 329 -7.30 -8.66 4.69
C ALA A 329 -7.40 -8.85 6.20
N GLY A 330 -6.81 -9.93 6.73
CA GLY A 330 -6.76 -10.14 8.19
C GLY A 330 -5.93 -9.08 8.91
N ALA A 331 -4.80 -8.65 8.31
CA ALA A 331 -3.99 -7.57 8.86
C ALA A 331 -4.75 -6.24 8.85
N PHE A 332 -5.49 -5.90 7.79
CA PHE A 332 -6.34 -4.71 7.74
C PHE A 332 -7.46 -4.77 8.79
N ALA A 333 -8.12 -5.92 8.95
CA ALA A 333 -9.16 -6.09 9.95
C ALA A 333 -8.64 -5.81 11.36
N ILE A 334 -7.49 -6.40 11.74
CA ILE A 334 -6.85 -6.15 13.02
C ILE A 334 -6.41 -4.69 13.15
N SER A 335 -5.76 -4.14 12.12
CA SER A 335 -5.21 -2.79 12.13
C SER A 335 -6.28 -1.73 12.35
N TYR A 336 -7.32 -1.71 11.51
CA TYR A 336 -8.35 -0.68 11.60
C TYR A 336 -9.24 -0.82 12.83
N SER A 337 -9.53 -2.06 13.26
CA SER A 337 -10.25 -2.29 14.51
C SER A 337 -9.45 -1.82 15.72
N THR A 338 -8.14 -2.11 15.75
CA THR A 338 -7.26 -1.63 16.82
C THR A 338 -7.13 -0.11 16.79
N ALA A 339 -6.93 0.49 15.61
CA ALA A 339 -6.81 1.93 15.49
C ALA A 339 -8.07 2.64 15.95
N PHE A 340 -9.25 2.18 15.52
CA PHE A 340 -10.54 2.74 15.93
C PHE A 340 -10.72 2.69 17.46
N LEU A 341 -10.53 1.51 18.06
CA LEU A 341 -10.70 1.32 19.49
C LEU A 341 -9.71 2.16 20.32
N VAL A 342 -8.42 2.15 19.94
CA VAL A 342 -7.38 2.85 20.69
C VAL A 342 -7.53 4.37 20.56
N THR A 343 -7.92 4.89 19.39
CA THR A 343 -8.19 6.32 19.20
C THR A 343 -9.40 6.77 20.03
N LEU A 344 -10.45 5.95 20.09
CA LEU A 344 -11.60 6.23 20.94
C LEU A 344 -11.22 6.28 22.43
N LEU A 345 -10.41 5.32 22.89
CA LEU A 345 -9.93 5.30 24.27
C LEU A 345 -9.01 6.49 24.58
N ALA A 346 -8.23 6.97 23.59
CA ALA A 346 -7.39 8.15 23.76
C ALA A 346 -8.21 9.44 23.93
N GLY A 347 -9.27 9.61 23.15
CA GLY A 347 -10.23 10.70 23.36
C GLY A 347 -10.87 10.64 24.74
N ALA A 348 -11.36 9.47 25.15
CA ALA A 348 -11.92 9.28 26.49
C ALA A 348 -10.90 9.54 27.61
N ALA A 349 -9.62 9.21 27.41
CA ALA A 349 -8.56 9.53 28.37
C ALA A 349 -8.32 11.03 28.48
N TRP A 350 -8.37 11.76 27.36
CA TRP A 350 -8.31 13.23 27.38
C TRP A 350 -9.48 13.83 28.17
N ASP A 351 -10.72 13.40 27.85
CA ASP A 351 -11.93 13.89 28.54
C ASP A 351 -11.90 13.62 30.05
N ALA A 352 -11.42 12.44 30.45
CA ALA A 352 -11.36 12.03 31.86
C ALA A 352 -10.23 12.73 32.65
N THR A 353 -9.10 13.00 32.01
CA THR A 353 -7.92 13.58 32.69
C THR A 353 -7.81 15.09 32.54
N HIS A 354 -8.50 15.68 31.56
CA HIS A 354 -8.35 17.06 31.13
C HIS A 354 -6.91 17.44 30.73
N VAL A 355 -6.09 16.43 30.39
CA VAL A 355 -4.69 16.58 29.95
C VAL A 355 -4.62 16.33 28.46
N ALA A 356 -4.42 17.37 27.64
CA ALA A 356 -4.40 17.25 26.17
C ALA A 356 -3.34 16.27 25.66
N SER A 357 -2.18 16.17 26.30
CA SER A 357 -1.13 15.21 25.93
C SER A 357 -1.51 13.74 26.14
N ALA A 358 -2.52 13.43 26.96
CA ALA A 358 -3.01 12.05 27.15
C ALA A 358 -3.59 11.46 25.84
N ALA A 359 -4.08 12.29 24.94
CA ALA A 359 -4.55 11.87 23.62
C ALA A 359 -3.46 11.22 22.75
N PHE A 360 -2.19 11.42 23.04
CA PHE A 360 -1.07 10.81 22.30
C PHE A 360 -0.59 9.46 22.84
N LEU A 361 -1.25 8.89 23.86
CA LEU A 361 -0.96 7.51 24.34
C LEU A 361 -0.96 6.47 23.22
N PRO A 362 -1.84 6.51 22.18
CA PRO A 362 -1.75 5.62 21.04
C PRO A 362 -0.44 5.65 20.30
N VAL A 363 0.20 6.82 20.23
CA VAL A 363 1.50 6.97 19.55
C VAL A 363 2.61 6.26 20.33
N LEU A 364 2.58 6.32 21.66
CA LEU A 364 3.51 5.56 22.50
C LEU A 364 3.32 4.04 22.31
N LEU A 365 2.08 3.58 22.21
CA LEU A 365 1.78 2.18 21.88
C LEU A 365 2.35 1.82 20.51
N ALA A 366 2.17 2.67 19.50
CA ALA A 366 2.72 2.46 18.16
C ALA A 366 4.24 2.32 18.18
N MET A 367 4.97 3.13 18.96
CA MET A 367 6.43 3.00 19.12
C MET A 367 6.83 1.64 19.68
N VAL A 368 6.16 1.17 20.72
CA VAL A 368 6.41 -0.16 21.33
C VAL A 368 6.17 -1.29 20.32
N LEU A 369 5.08 -1.19 19.55
CA LEU A 369 4.76 -2.16 18.49
C LEU A 369 5.83 -2.17 17.38
N VAL A 370 6.29 -1.01 16.93
CA VAL A 370 7.35 -0.90 15.91
C VAL A 370 8.65 -1.53 16.41
N LEU A 371 9.10 -1.18 17.63
CA LEU A 371 10.32 -1.74 18.21
C LEU A 371 10.25 -3.26 18.39
N GLY A 372 9.10 -3.77 18.84
CA GLY A 372 8.93 -5.18 19.14
C GLY A 372 8.66 -6.06 17.92
N LEU A 373 7.91 -5.58 16.94
CA LEU A 373 7.37 -6.41 15.84
C LEU A 373 8.10 -6.21 14.51
N ALA A 374 8.52 -5.00 14.17
CA ALA A 374 9.12 -4.73 12.86
C ALA A 374 10.40 -5.55 12.63
N PRO A 375 11.40 -5.61 13.52
CA PRO A 375 12.63 -6.39 13.30
C PRO A 375 12.34 -7.87 13.11
N ARG A 376 11.38 -8.42 13.88
CA ARG A 376 11.02 -9.85 13.84
C ARG A 376 10.34 -10.22 12.52
N LEU A 377 9.39 -9.41 12.06
CA LEU A 377 8.63 -9.68 10.84
C LEU A 377 9.48 -9.47 9.59
N VAL A 378 10.23 -8.36 9.55
CA VAL A 378 11.11 -8.06 8.39
C VAL A 378 12.25 -9.08 8.33
N GLY A 379 12.86 -9.46 9.47
CA GLY A 379 13.86 -10.52 9.52
C GLY A 379 13.33 -11.87 9.03
N SER A 380 12.08 -12.22 9.40
CA SER A 380 11.41 -13.43 8.90
C SER A 380 11.16 -13.38 7.39
N ALA A 381 10.77 -12.22 6.84
CA ALA A 381 10.54 -12.02 5.42
C ALA A 381 11.85 -12.17 4.60
N VAL A 382 12.94 -11.59 5.08
CA VAL A 382 14.28 -11.74 4.47
C VAL A 382 14.73 -13.20 4.51
N GLY A 383 14.57 -13.89 5.65
CA GLY A 383 14.93 -15.31 5.80
C GLY A 383 14.14 -16.23 4.84
N GLN A 384 12.87 -15.94 4.58
CA GLN A 384 12.08 -16.69 3.61
C GLN A 384 12.53 -16.41 2.17
N GLY A 385 12.85 -15.17 1.84
CA GLY A 385 13.40 -14.82 0.52
C GLY A 385 14.70 -15.57 0.23
N LEU A 386 15.60 -15.65 1.21
CA LEU A 386 16.86 -16.39 1.06
C LEU A 386 16.64 -17.90 0.88
N ARG A 387 15.69 -18.49 1.61
CA ARG A 387 15.35 -19.92 1.45
C ARG A 387 14.70 -20.24 0.10
N ALA A 388 13.96 -19.32 -0.48
CA ALA A 388 13.37 -19.51 -1.80
C ALA A 388 14.41 -19.50 -2.94
N VAL A 389 15.52 -18.80 -2.74
CA VAL A 389 16.62 -18.71 -3.73
C VAL A 389 17.57 -19.91 -3.66
N GLN A 390 17.74 -20.53 -2.48
CA GLN A 390 18.65 -21.67 -2.30
C GLN A 390 18.37 -22.89 -3.22
N PRO A 391 17.11 -23.34 -3.40
CA PRO A 391 16.84 -24.46 -4.30
C PRO A 391 17.16 -24.17 -5.77
N GLU A 392 16.99 -22.92 -6.23
CA GLU A 392 17.34 -22.53 -7.60
C GLU A 392 18.85 -22.49 -7.80
N GLN A 393 19.60 -21.96 -6.82
CA GLN A 393 21.06 -21.98 -6.85
C GLN A 393 21.62 -23.39 -6.79
N GLN A 394 20.99 -24.26 -6.00
CA GLN A 394 21.40 -25.67 -5.90
C GLN A 394 21.12 -26.41 -7.19
N ARG A 395 19.95 -26.23 -7.80
CA ARG A 395 19.66 -26.78 -9.16
C ARG A 395 20.63 -26.29 -10.22
N TYR A 396 21.02 -25.00 -10.14
CA TYR A 396 22.01 -24.44 -11.07
C TYR A 396 23.40 -25.04 -10.85
N GLN A 397 23.80 -25.22 -9.58
CA GLN A 397 25.08 -25.86 -9.22
C GLN A 397 25.08 -27.35 -9.59
N ASP A 398 23.97 -28.07 -9.36
CA ASP A 398 23.82 -29.48 -9.73
C ASP A 398 23.84 -29.65 -11.24
N ALA A 399 23.16 -28.80 -12.01
CA ALA A 399 23.20 -28.78 -13.46
C ALA A 399 24.62 -28.46 -13.98
N TYR A 400 25.32 -27.53 -13.36
CA TYR A 400 26.69 -27.20 -13.70
C TYR A 400 27.69 -28.31 -13.33
N ALA A 401 27.47 -29.01 -12.22
CA ALA A 401 28.26 -30.16 -11.80
C ALA A 401 28.08 -31.35 -12.74
N VAL A 402 26.83 -31.62 -13.20
CA VAL A 402 26.55 -32.64 -14.22
C VAL A 402 27.23 -32.29 -15.56
N GLN A 403 27.28 -31.02 -15.93
CA GLN A 403 27.93 -30.54 -17.15
C GLN A 403 29.49 -30.62 -17.09
N LYS A 404 30.07 -30.64 -15.88
CA LYS A 404 31.49 -30.75 -15.62
C LYS A 404 32.02 -32.17 -15.42
N GLN A 405 31.14 -33.17 -15.28
CA GLN A 405 31.60 -34.56 -15.21
C GLN A 405 32.23 -34.95 -16.56
N PRO A 406 33.49 -35.33 -16.59
CA PRO A 406 34.08 -35.84 -17.81
C PRO A 406 33.32 -37.09 -18.24
N ALA A 407 33.07 -37.22 -19.52
CA ALA A 407 32.45 -38.44 -20.12
C ALA A 407 33.40 -39.63 -19.92
N VAL A 408 33.41 -40.18 -18.68
CA VAL A 408 34.15 -41.42 -18.40
C VAL A 408 33.14 -42.55 -18.53
N GLY A 409 33.31 -43.36 -19.56
CA GLY A 409 32.74 -44.71 -19.64
C GLY A 409 31.41 -44.84 -20.33
N ARG A 410 31.31 -44.60 -21.63
CA ARG A 410 30.35 -45.26 -22.52
C ARG A 410 31.07 -45.88 -23.72
N GLU A 411 31.92 -46.85 -23.45
CA GLU A 411 32.27 -47.86 -24.43
C GLU A 411 31.39 -49.09 -24.15
N GLY A 412 30.51 -49.39 -25.07
CA GLY A 412 29.80 -50.67 -25.11
C GLY A 412 28.30 -50.54 -25.07
N GLN A 413 27.69 -50.09 -26.16
CA GLN A 413 26.50 -50.70 -26.79
C GLN A 413 26.12 -49.87 -28.00
N ALA A 414 26.36 -50.44 -29.17
CA ALA A 414 25.89 -49.96 -30.46
C ALA A 414 24.38 -50.16 -30.52
N GLY A 415 23.62 -49.11 -30.80
CA GLY A 415 22.20 -49.15 -30.99
C GLY A 415 21.61 -47.76 -31.28
N ASP A 416 21.30 -47.54 -32.54
CA ASP A 416 20.37 -46.61 -33.14
C ASP A 416 20.57 -45.07 -33.04
N GLY A 417 20.85 -44.54 -34.22
CA GLY A 417 21.03 -43.13 -34.64
C GLY A 417 19.81 -42.20 -34.51
N HIS A 418 19.08 -42.23 -33.37
CA HIS A 418 17.94 -41.34 -33.14
C HIS A 418 18.22 -40.27 -32.06
N ASP A 419 19.25 -40.45 -31.24
CA ASP A 419 19.54 -39.58 -30.09
C ASP A 419 20.41 -38.35 -30.48
N ASP A 420 21.23 -38.47 -31.53
CA ASP A 420 22.14 -37.39 -31.98
C ASP A 420 21.43 -36.15 -32.55
N ARG A 421 20.23 -36.29 -33.07
CA ARG A 421 19.46 -35.16 -33.62
C ARG A 421 18.75 -34.34 -32.54
N GLN A 422 18.39 -34.94 -31.41
CA GLN A 422 17.80 -34.23 -30.29
C GLN A 422 18.86 -33.45 -29.53
N GLU A 423 20.05 -34.03 -29.36
CA GLU A 423 21.16 -33.33 -28.67
C GLU A 423 21.70 -32.14 -29.48
N GLN A 424 21.73 -32.26 -30.81
CA GLN A 424 22.13 -31.15 -31.69
C GLN A 424 21.06 -30.02 -31.73
N ARG A 425 19.78 -30.33 -31.62
CA ARG A 425 18.72 -29.32 -31.49
C ARG A 425 18.84 -28.57 -30.18
N HIS A 426 19.02 -29.27 -29.07
CA HIS A 426 19.16 -28.67 -27.74
C HIS A 426 20.42 -27.80 -27.62
N LYS A 427 21.56 -28.21 -28.23
CA LYS A 427 22.77 -27.38 -28.31
C LYS A 427 22.58 -26.09 -29.12
N LYS A 428 21.78 -26.15 -30.20
CA LYS A 428 21.47 -24.96 -31.01
C LYS A 428 20.52 -23.99 -30.29
N GLU A 429 19.55 -24.47 -29.53
CA GLU A 429 18.65 -23.64 -28.71
C GLU A 429 19.41 -22.94 -27.59
N LEU A 430 20.27 -23.64 -26.87
CA LEU A 430 21.15 -23.05 -25.84
C LEU A 430 22.15 -22.03 -26.38
N GLN A 431 22.65 -22.21 -27.61
CA GLN A 431 23.50 -21.21 -28.26
C GLN A 431 22.72 -19.97 -28.73
N ALA A 432 21.46 -20.14 -29.13
CA ALA A 432 20.58 -19.03 -29.50
C ALA A 432 20.21 -18.17 -28.27
N GLU A 433 19.91 -18.81 -27.14
CA GLU A 433 19.66 -18.12 -25.87
C GLU A 433 20.88 -17.35 -25.34
N ARG A 434 22.08 -17.94 -25.46
CA ARG A 434 23.34 -17.25 -25.11
C ARG A 434 23.64 -16.02 -25.99
N ARG A 435 23.27 -16.08 -27.28
CA ARG A 435 23.42 -14.93 -28.18
C ARG A 435 22.44 -13.81 -27.87
N GLN A 436 21.22 -14.15 -27.43
CA GLN A 436 20.25 -13.17 -26.95
C GLN A 436 20.62 -12.55 -25.59
N ALA A 437 21.20 -13.31 -24.68
CA ALA A 437 21.67 -12.82 -23.38
C ALA A 437 22.99 -12.00 -23.49
N GLY A 438 23.88 -12.34 -24.42
CA GLY A 438 25.15 -11.63 -24.67
C GLY A 438 25.03 -10.35 -25.51
N GLY A 439 23.95 -10.21 -26.28
CA GLY A 439 23.70 -9.04 -27.13
C GLY A 439 23.22 -7.78 -26.41
N GLN A 440 22.83 -7.88 -25.16
CA GLN A 440 22.37 -6.73 -24.36
C GLN A 440 23.48 -6.04 -23.53
N GLY A 441 24.72 -6.53 -23.58
CA GLY A 441 25.83 -6.00 -22.78
C GLY A 441 26.86 -5.12 -23.55
N HIS A 442 26.74 -4.94 -24.86
CA HIS A 442 27.83 -4.34 -25.63
C HIS A 442 27.52 -3.09 -26.46
N ASP A 443 26.34 -2.50 -26.29
CA ASP A 443 25.93 -1.28 -27.01
C ASP A 443 26.01 0.01 -26.18
N GLY A 444 26.55 -0.05 -24.95
CA GLY A 444 26.73 1.09 -24.03
C GLY A 444 28.08 1.84 -24.19
N ASP A 445 29.08 1.30 -24.87
CA ASP A 445 30.45 1.81 -24.76
C ASP A 445 31.06 2.40 -26.08
N ARG A 446 30.26 2.60 -27.12
CA ARG A 446 30.75 3.15 -28.41
C ARG A 446 30.35 4.61 -28.68
N HIS A 447 29.64 5.31 -27.78
CA HIS A 447 29.31 6.72 -28.01
C HIS A 447 30.12 7.72 -27.16
N ALA A 448 31.14 7.29 -26.42
CA ALA A 448 31.93 8.18 -25.54
C ALA A 448 33.36 8.49 -26.07
N ARG A 449 33.76 8.03 -27.26
CA ARG A 449 35.08 8.39 -27.85
C ARG A 449 34.92 8.90 -29.27
N GLY A 450 34.58 10.18 -29.41
CA GLY A 450 34.51 10.79 -30.74
C GLY A 450 34.11 12.24 -30.78
N ARG A 451 34.59 13.09 -29.88
CA ARG A 451 34.54 14.57 -30.06
C ARG A 451 35.60 15.26 -29.22
N THR A 452 36.87 15.12 -29.61
CA THR A 452 37.91 16.13 -29.32
C THR A 452 38.97 16.00 -30.40
N ALA A 453 38.80 16.72 -31.49
CA ALA A 453 39.85 17.29 -32.35
C ALA A 453 39.19 18.05 -33.50
N SER A 454 39.16 19.32 -33.39
CA SER A 454 39.48 20.36 -34.38
C SER A 454 38.64 21.61 -34.22
N ARG A 455 39.36 22.64 -33.96
CA ARG A 455 39.17 24.09 -33.99
C ARG A 455 38.57 24.73 -32.76
#